data_b3ca3ced32270869731c3fb7748c271e
#
_entry.id   b3ca3ced32270869731c3fb7748c271e
#
_cell.length_a   1.000
_cell.length_b   1.000
_cell.length_c   1.000
_cell.angle_alpha   90.00
_cell.angle_beta   90.00
_cell.angle_gamma   90.00
#
_symmetry.space_group_name_H-M   'P 1'
#
loop_
_entity.id
_entity.type
_entity.pdbx_description
1 polymer ?
#
loop_
_entity_poly.entity_id
_entity_poly.type
_entity_poly.pdbx_seq_one_letter_code
_entity_poly.pdbx_strand_id
1 'polypeptide(L)'
;MFPRLRGALSAVLIVLTGLLAPCATLAGWAMHGPADTGRYVATVAPLADDPDVRNSAADTLGSGFAGIVGEATAGPVNGTVRLFVRDAARSFTRTEAFHEGWDAANRTVHATVLRALRDDATAGRAVTVDLAPVTERVRDRLAEDVPFARRIPVRHTAVTVLTAHQADRLREGYRVLDVAAFWLPLAAVVFAVAGIAVAARRRRAVTAAGIGTALGGALLALAV
;
A
#
# COMPACT_ATOMS: atom_id res chain seq x y z
N MET A 1 -7.33 -32.18 -43.41
CA MET A 1 -7.77 -30.86 -42.87
C MET A 1 -7.55 -30.73 -41.35
N PHE A 2 -7.73 -31.76 -40.57
CA PHE A 2 -7.59 -31.77 -39.10
C PHE A 2 -6.21 -31.41 -38.50
N PRO A 3 -5.01 -31.79 -39.07
CA PRO A 3 -3.73 -31.50 -38.42
C PRO A 3 -3.38 -30.00 -38.42
N ARG A 4 -3.79 -29.25 -39.45
CA ARG A 4 -3.55 -27.79 -39.52
C ARG A 4 -4.40 -27.01 -38.50
N LEU A 5 -5.66 -27.42 -38.29
CA LEU A 5 -6.56 -26.83 -37.31
C LEU A 5 -6.07 -27.06 -35.86
N ARG A 6 -5.60 -28.28 -35.58
CA ARG A 6 -4.99 -28.62 -34.28
C ARG A 6 -3.71 -27.79 -34.01
N GLY A 7 -2.89 -27.61 -35.04
CA GLY A 7 -1.69 -26.77 -34.93
C GLY A 7 -2.03 -25.30 -34.67
N ALA A 8 -3.02 -24.74 -35.38
CA ALA A 8 -3.48 -23.38 -35.17
C ALA A 8 -4.09 -23.18 -33.77
N LEU A 9 -4.93 -24.09 -33.32
CA LEU A 9 -5.53 -24.06 -31.97
C LEU A 9 -4.45 -24.12 -30.88
N SER A 10 -3.48 -25.04 -31.00
CA SER A 10 -2.34 -25.11 -30.07
C SER A 10 -1.53 -23.82 -30.05
N ALA A 11 -1.26 -23.20 -31.20
CA ALA A 11 -0.54 -21.95 -31.28
C ALA A 11 -1.29 -20.80 -30.57
N VAL A 12 -2.59 -20.68 -30.77
CA VAL A 12 -3.44 -19.68 -30.10
C VAL A 12 -3.41 -19.89 -28.58
N LEU A 13 -3.56 -21.12 -28.10
CA LEU A 13 -3.54 -21.43 -26.67
C LEU A 13 -2.19 -21.10 -26.04
N ILE A 14 -1.09 -21.37 -26.72
CA ILE A 14 0.27 -21.03 -26.26
C ILE A 14 0.48 -19.52 -26.21
N VAL A 15 0.02 -18.78 -27.21
CA VAL A 15 0.09 -17.31 -27.23
C VAL A 15 -0.74 -16.73 -26.07
N LEU A 16 -1.96 -17.23 -25.86
CA LEU A 16 -2.79 -16.81 -24.72
C LEU A 16 -2.10 -17.09 -23.38
N THR A 17 -1.47 -18.24 -23.22
CA THR A 17 -0.68 -18.54 -22.03
C THR A 17 0.44 -17.52 -21.83
N GLY A 18 1.19 -17.19 -22.89
CA GLY A 18 2.27 -16.22 -22.85
C GLY A 18 1.81 -14.79 -22.48
N LEU A 19 0.58 -14.42 -22.82
CA LEU A 19 -0.01 -13.13 -22.44
C LEU A 19 -0.59 -13.14 -21.01
N LEU A 20 -1.23 -14.24 -20.62
CA LEU A 20 -1.85 -14.34 -19.31
C LEU A 20 -0.81 -14.54 -18.18
N ALA A 21 0.29 -15.23 -18.43
CA ALA A 21 1.27 -15.53 -17.39
C ALA A 21 1.88 -14.25 -16.74
N PRO A 22 2.34 -13.24 -17.50
CA PRO A 22 2.79 -11.96 -16.93
C PRO A 22 1.70 -11.25 -16.13
N CYS A 23 0.47 -11.19 -16.68
CA CYS A 23 -0.67 -10.58 -15.99
C CYS A 23 -0.99 -11.30 -14.66
N ALA A 24 -0.92 -12.63 -14.66
CA ALA A 24 -1.11 -13.45 -13.46
C ALA A 24 -0.03 -13.18 -12.41
N THR A 25 1.22 -13.02 -12.84
CA THR A 25 2.33 -12.70 -11.94
C THR A 25 2.16 -11.31 -11.31
N LEU A 26 1.78 -10.31 -12.12
CA LEU A 26 1.47 -8.96 -11.63
C LEU A 26 0.31 -8.94 -10.63
N ALA A 27 -0.80 -9.60 -10.97
CA ALA A 27 -1.97 -9.67 -10.11
C ALA A 27 -1.62 -10.37 -8.79
N GLY A 28 -0.88 -11.48 -8.85
CA GLY A 28 -0.41 -12.19 -7.67
C GLY A 28 0.53 -11.34 -6.81
N TRP A 29 1.49 -10.64 -7.42
CA TRP A 29 2.37 -9.73 -6.70
C TRP A 29 1.60 -8.58 -6.03
N ALA A 30 0.68 -7.95 -6.75
CA ALA A 30 -0.10 -6.83 -6.23
C ALA A 30 -0.99 -7.24 -5.05
N MET A 31 -1.51 -8.49 -5.04
CA MET A 31 -2.34 -9.00 -3.95
C MET A 31 -1.53 -9.46 -2.73
N HIS A 32 -0.30 -9.96 -2.92
CA HIS A 32 0.50 -10.51 -1.81
C HIS A 32 1.58 -9.56 -1.31
N GLY A 33 2.08 -8.66 -2.17
CA GLY A 33 3.11 -7.67 -1.80
C GLY A 33 2.53 -6.48 -1.04
N PRO A 34 1.83 -5.57 -1.73
CA PRO A 34 1.25 -4.37 -1.12
C PRO A 34 0.15 -4.65 -0.09
N ALA A 35 -0.53 -5.81 -0.15
CA ALA A 35 -1.55 -6.18 0.81
C ALA A 35 -1.00 -6.72 2.15
N ASP A 36 0.31 -6.92 2.28
CA ASP A 36 0.97 -7.26 3.54
C ASP A 36 1.38 -5.98 4.28
N THR A 37 0.69 -5.71 5.40
CA THR A 37 0.94 -4.52 6.22
C THR A 37 2.36 -4.49 6.80
N GLY A 38 2.93 -5.64 7.16
CA GLY A 38 4.28 -5.71 7.69
C GLY A 38 5.33 -5.32 6.64
N ARG A 39 5.18 -5.86 5.43
CA ARG A 39 6.06 -5.56 4.30
C ARG A 39 5.91 -4.10 3.84
N TYR A 40 4.69 -3.58 3.81
CA TYR A 40 4.44 -2.18 3.52
C TYR A 40 5.18 -1.27 4.51
N VAL A 41 5.00 -1.49 5.81
CA VAL A 41 5.68 -0.69 6.85
C VAL A 41 7.20 -0.78 6.72
N ALA A 42 7.76 -1.97 6.51
CA ALA A 42 9.21 -2.12 6.30
C ALA A 42 9.72 -1.36 5.05
N THR A 43 8.89 -1.22 4.01
CA THR A 43 9.24 -0.47 2.80
C THR A 43 9.20 1.04 3.03
N VAL A 44 8.26 1.55 3.84
CA VAL A 44 8.11 2.99 4.10
C VAL A 44 8.88 3.47 5.34
N ALA A 45 9.37 2.56 6.19
CA ALA A 45 10.14 2.91 7.39
C ALA A 45 11.35 3.81 7.08
N PRO A 46 12.19 3.55 6.03
CA PRO A 46 13.32 4.41 5.71
C PRO A 46 12.94 5.85 5.32
N LEU A 47 11.68 6.09 4.92
CA LEU A 47 11.21 7.44 4.60
C LEU A 47 11.15 8.35 5.83
N ALA A 48 11.08 7.81 7.03
CA ALA A 48 11.21 8.59 8.26
C ALA A 48 12.58 9.28 8.39
N ASP A 49 13.60 8.77 7.69
CA ASP A 49 14.93 9.36 7.64
C ASP A 49 15.12 10.39 6.52
N ASP A 50 14.20 10.44 5.57
CA ASP A 50 14.24 11.37 4.46
C ASP A 50 14.07 12.83 4.94
N PRO A 51 14.98 13.76 4.57
CA PRO A 51 14.91 15.14 5.02
C PRO A 51 13.62 15.87 4.62
N ASP A 52 13.08 15.59 3.43
CA ASP A 52 11.87 16.27 2.93
C ASP A 52 10.63 15.76 3.67
N VAL A 53 10.58 14.45 3.96
CA VAL A 53 9.53 13.84 4.78
C VAL A 53 9.57 14.41 6.21
N ARG A 54 10.75 14.48 6.83
CA ARG A 54 10.91 15.08 8.17
C ARG A 54 10.48 16.55 8.21
N ASN A 55 10.86 17.34 7.22
CA ASN A 55 10.48 18.75 7.14
C ASN A 55 8.96 18.90 7.00
N SER A 56 8.34 18.11 6.10
CA SER A 56 6.89 18.11 5.92
C SER A 56 6.14 17.65 7.17
N ALA A 57 6.63 16.62 7.85
CA ALA A 57 6.10 16.15 9.12
C ALA A 57 6.25 17.23 10.21
N ALA A 58 7.41 17.88 10.32
CA ALA A 58 7.65 18.94 11.29
C ALA A 58 6.74 20.16 11.05
N ASP A 59 6.53 20.56 9.81
CA ASP A 59 5.61 21.68 9.47
C ASP A 59 4.15 21.33 9.79
N THR A 60 3.73 20.09 9.51
CA THR A 60 2.38 19.59 9.85
C THR A 60 2.18 19.53 11.36
N LEU A 61 3.09 18.94 12.09
CA LEU A 61 3.06 18.87 13.55
C LEU A 61 3.11 20.26 14.18
N GLY A 62 4.02 21.10 13.70
CA GLY A 62 4.17 22.48 14.20
C GLY A 62 2.90 23.30 14.01
N SER A 63 2.23 23.19 12.86
CA SER A 63 0.96 23.90 12.62
C SER A 63 -0.19 23.35 13.48
N GLY A 64 -0.26 22.02 13.66
CA GLY A 64 -1.23 21.37 14.53
C GLY A 64 -1.07 21.81 16.00
N PHE A 65 0.14 21.79 16.52
CA PHE A 65 0.44 22.27 17.89
C PHE A 65 0.17 23.76 18.07
N ALA A 66 0.53 24.59 17.08
CA ALA A 66 0.21 26.02 17.13
C ALA A 66 -1.30 26.29 17.18
N GLY A 67 -2.10 25.48 16.47
CA GLY A 67 -3.57 25.51 16.56
C GLY A 67 -4.07 25.21 17.98
N ILE A 68 -3.58 24.12 18.58
CA ILE A 68 -3.96 23.71 19.97
C ILE A 68 -3.59 24.81 20.98
N VAL A 69 -2.40 25.41 20.85
CA VAL A 69 -1.97 26.51 21.72
C VAL A 69 -2.84 27.73 21.54
N GLY A 70 -3.18 28.09 20.30
CA GLY A 70 -4.08 29.21 19.98
C GLY A 70 -5.46 29.04 20.57
N GLU A 71 -6.06 27.83 20.50
CA GLU A 71 -7.32 27.50 21.14
C GLU A 71 -7.23 27.62 22.68
N ALA A 72 -6.15 27.09 23.28
CA ALA A 72 -5.94 27.12 24.72
C ALA A 72 -5.72 28.52 25.28
N THR A 73 -5.16 29.44 24.49
CA THR A 73 -4.87 30.81 24.89
C THR A 73 -5.94 31.82 24.45
N ALA A 74 -7.00 31.36 23.77
CA ALA A 74 -8.08 32.17 23.22
C ALA A 74 -7.60 33.34 22.36
N GLY A 75 -6.43 33.18 21.67
CA GLY A 75 -5.85 34.25 20.86
C GLY A 75 -4.81 33.75 19.85
N PRO A 76 -4.40 34.63 18.94
CA PRO A 76 -3.40 34.29 17.95
C PRO A 76 -2.05 34.00 18.61
N VAL A 77 -1.47 32.86 18.27
CA VAL A 77 -0.12 32.46 18.72
C VAL A 77 0.89 33.50 18.20
N ASN A 78 1.64 34.16 19.08
CA ASN A 78 2.65 35.12 18.68
C ASN A 78 3.80 34.45 17.88
N GLY A 79 4.55 35.27 17.12
CA GLY A 79 5.60 34.78 16.23
C GLY A 79 6.68 33.97 16.95
N THR A 80 7.03 34.33 18.16
CA THR A 80 8.06 33.65 18.98
C THR A 80 7.62 32.26 19.38
N VAL A 81 6.37 32.10 19.84
CA VAL A 81 5.81 30.78 20.20
C VAL A 81 5.72 29.89 18.96
N ARG A 82 5.33 30.44 17.82
CA ARG A 82 5.26 29.70 16.56
C ARG A 82 6.62 29.18 16.12
N LEU A 83 7.67 30.02 16.23
CA LEU A 83 9.04 29.61 15.93
C LEU A 83 9.52 28.51 16.88
N PHE A 84 9.27 28.67 18.18
CA PHE A 84 9.61 27.66 19.17
C PHE A 84 8.91 26.33 18.91
N VAL A 85 7.60 26.32 18.61
CA VAL A 85 6.84 25.11 18.29
C VAL A 85 7.37 24.44 17.02
N ARG A 86 7.73 25.23 16.00
CA ARG A 86 8.32 24.69 14.76
C ARG A 86 9.69 24.06 15.03
N ASP A 87 10.53 24.69 15.83
CA ASP A 87 11.85 24.16 16.16
C ASP A 87 11.76 22.89 17.00
N ALA A 88 10.85 22.88 17.97
CA ALA A 88 10.53 21.67 18.75
C ALA A 88 10.02 20.53 17.86
N ALA A 89 9.14 20.82 16.88
CA ALA A 89 8.65 19.82 15.94
C ALA A 89 9.80 19.25 15.06
N ARG A 90 10.71 20.10 14.57
CA ARG A 90 11.90 19.65 13.83
C ARG A 90 12.84 18.80 14.68
N SER A 91 13.01 19.16 15.94
CA SER A 91 13.80 18.36 16.88
C SER A 91 13.16 17.00 17.11
N PHE A 92 11.85 16.96 17.30
CA PHE A 92 11.08 15.73 17.48
C PHE A 92 11.20 14.76 16.30
N THR A 93 11.16 15.25 15.03
CA THR A 93 11.28 14.36 13.85
C THR A 93 12.63 13.65 13.72
N ARG A 94 13.60 13.95 14.59
CA ARG A 94 14.90 13.28 14.67
C ARG A 94 15.00 12.25 15.79
N THR A 95 13.94 12.07 16.57
CA THR A 95 13.93 11.17 17.72
C THR A 95 13.45 9.77 17.35
N GLU A 96 13.85 8.77 18.14
CA GLU A 96 13.34 7.40 18.04
C GLU A 96 11.81 7.35 18.20
N ALA A 97 11.24 8.17 19.07
CA ALA A 97 9.81 8.27 19.28
C ALA A 97 9.05 8.67 17.98
N PHE A 98 9.69 9.48 17.13
CA PHE A 98 9.11 9.80 15.81
C PHE A 98 9.11 8.58 14.88
N HIS A 99 10.22 7.81 14.83
CA HIS A 99 10.30 6.59 13.99
C HIS A 99 9.29 5.54 14.44
N GLU A 100 9.18 5.28 15.74
CA GLU A 100 8.16 4.37 16.27
C GLU A 100 6.73 4.86 15.95
N GLY A 101 6.49 6.16 16.07
CA GLY A 101 5.22 6.79 15.72
C GLY A 101 4.91 6.71 14.24
N TRP A 102 5.90 6.91 13.37
CA TRP A 102 5.80 6.77 11.92
C TRP A 102 5.36 5.36 11.53
N ASP A 103 6.06 4.34 12.05
CA ASP A 103 5.75 2.94 11.78
C ASP A 103 4.37 2.55 12.30
N ALA A 104 4.02 2.99 13.50
CA ALA A 104 2.71 2.71 14.10
C ALA A 104 1.57 3.39 13.33
N ALA A 105 1.76 4.63 12.89
CA ALA A 105 0.77 5.36 12.09
C ALA A 105 0.56 4.69 10.73
N ASN A 106 1.65 4.38 10.01
CA ASN A 106 1.59 3.72 8.72
C ASN A 106 0.92 2.33 8.84
N ARG A 107 1.24 1.55 9.86
CA ARG A 107 0.59 0.27 10.15
C ARG A 107 -0.90 0.41 10.38
N THR A 108 -1.30 1.38 11.19
CA THR A 108 -2.71 1.61 11.53
C THR A 108 -3.52 2.06 10.32
N VAL A 109 -2.99 3.04 9.57
CA VAL A 109 -3.63 3.56 8.35
C VAL A 109 -3.77 2.44 7.31
N HIS A 110 -2.68 1.75 6.98
CA HIS A 110 -2.66 0.71 5.98
C HIS A 110 -3.62 -0.44 6.33
N ALA A 111 -3.58 -0.95 7.56
CA ALA A 111 -4.47 -2.01 8.02
C ALA A 111 -5.95 -1.59 7.98
N THR A 112 -6.26 -0.33 8.31
CA THR A 112 -7.63 0.20 8.26
C THR A 112 -8.12 0.34 6.83
N VAL A 113 -7.29 0.85 5.92
CA VAL A 113 -7.61 0.94 4.49
C VAL A 113 -7.86 -0.45 3.90
N LEU A 114 -6.96 -1.41 4.12
CA LEU A 114 -7.15 -2.78 3.63
C LEU A 114 -8.42 -3.44 4.16
N ARG A 115 -8.73 -3.23 5.44
CA ARG A 115 -9.98 -3.74 6.03
C ARG A 115 -11.19 -3.13 5.34
N ALA A 116 -11.19 -1.81 5.12
CA ALA A 116 -12.27 -1.10 4.44
C ALA A 116 -12.43 -1.52 2.96
N LEU A 117 -11.33 -1.91 2.27
CA LEU A 117 -11.38 -2.40 0.90
C LEU A 117 -11.95 -3.82 0.80
N ARG A 118 -11.79 -4.64 1.85
CA ARG A 118 -12.28 -6.01 1.92
C ARG A 118 -13.71 -6.14 2.44
N ASP A 119 -14.20 -5.12 3.13
CA ASP A 119 -15.51 -5.13 3.80
C ASP A 119 -16.55 -4.35 2.96
N ASP A 120 -17.45 -5.08 2.33
CA ASP A 120 -18.55 -4.52 1.54
C ASP A 120 -19.55 -3.71 2.39
N ALA A 121 -19.63 -3.97 3.70
CA ALA A 121 -20.51 -3.22 4.61
C ALA A 121 -20.08 -1.75 4.78
N THR A 122 -18.85 -1.40 4.38
CA THR A 122 -18.32 -0.04 4.41
C THR A 122 -18.51 0.72 3.09
N ALA A 123 -19.21 0.16 2.10
CA ALA A 123 -19.48 0.81 0.82
C ALA A 123 -20.18 2.15 0.99
N GLY A 124 -19.81 3.14 0.18
CA GLY A 124 -20.33 4.50 0.25
C GLY A 124 -19.88 5.31 1.46
N ARG A 125 -18.95 4.79 2.30
CA ARG A 125 -18.44 5.49 3.47
C ARG A 125 -16.99 5.93 3.28
N ALA A 126 -16.67 7.08 3.86
CA ALA A 126 -15.29 7.55 3.97
C ALA A 126 -14.49 6.63 4.91
N VAL A 127 -13.22 6.39 4.61
CA VAL A 127 -12.33 5.65 5.50
C VAL A 127 -11.69 6.63 6.47
N THR A 128 -12.01 6.49 7.74
CA THR A 128 -11.47 7.29 8.83
C THR A 128 -10.57 6.44 9.72
N VAL A 129 -9.51 7.03 10.21
CA VAL A 129 -8.55 6.40 11.12
C VAL A 129 -8.47 7.22 12.40
N ASP A 130 -8.64 6.58 13.53
CA ASP A 130 -8.34 7.17 14.83
C ASP A 130 -6.85 6.96 15.15
N LEU A 131 -6.12 8.04 15.24
CA LEU A 131 -4.69 8.03 15.56
C LEU A 131 -4.42 8.20 17.06
N ALA A 132 -5.45 8.27 17.92
CA ALA A 132 -5.26 8.37 19.37
C ALA A 132 -4.34 7.27 19.93
N PRO A 133 -4.48 5.97 19.54
CA PRO A 133 -3.59 4.92 20.04
C PRO A 133 -2.12 5.11 19.63
N VAL A 134 -1.88 5.74 18.47
CA VAL A 134 -0.52 6.07 18.01
C VAL A 134 0.03 7.24 18.85
N THR A 135 -0.78 8.28 19.03
CA THR A 135 -0.42 9.45 19.84
C THR A 135 -0.14 9.07 21.30
N GLU A 136 -0.91 8.16 21.87
CA GLU A 136 -0.66 7.62 23.23
C GLU A 136 0.69 6.93 23.30
N ARG A 137 1.00 6.05 22.36
CA ARG A 137 2.29 5.34 22.33
C ARG A 137 3.47 6.30 22.21
N VAL A 138 3.38 7.27 21.31
CA VAL A 138 4.42 8.31 21.13
C VAL A 138 4.56 9.15 22.40
N ARG A 139 3.47 9.55 23.02
CA ARG A 139 3.47 10.29 24.29
C ARG A 139 4.15 9.47 25.40
N ASP A 140 3.81 8.21 25.53
CA ASP A 140 4.35 7.35 26.58
C ASP A 140 5.84 7.13 26.38
N ARG A 141 6.27 6.96 25.14
CA ARG A 141 7.69 6.88 24.78
C ARG A 141 8.45 8.16 25.11
N LEU A 142 7.91 9.32 24.71
CA LEU A 142 8.48 10.61 25.07
C LEU A 142 8.54 10.86 26.57
N ALA A 143 7.59 10.32 27.32
CA ALA A 143 7.51 10.48 28.76
C ALA A 143 8.60 9.71 29.53
N GLU A 144 9.31 8.80 28.88
CA GLU A 144 10.49 8.14 29.43
C GLU A 144 11.65 9.15 29.58
N ASP A 145 11.84 10.02 28.57
CA ASP A 145 12.90 11.03 28.55
C ASP A 145 12.43 12.38 29.12
N VAL A 146 11.16 12.70 28.91
CA VAL A 146 10.54 13.98 29.28
C VAL A 146 9.26 13.74 30.08
N PRO A 147 9.31 13.65 31.41
CA PRO A 147 8.13 13.32 32.24
C PRO A 147 6.93 14.26 32.04
N PHE A 148 7.17 15.50 31.61
CA PHE A 148 6.13 16.48 31.26
C PHE A 148 5.24 16.01 30.09
N ALA A 149 5.76 15.16 29.18
CA ALA A 149 5.01 14.66 28.03
C ALA A 149 3.70 13.93 28.43
N ARG A 150 3.62 13.34 29.63
CA ARG A 150 2.39 12.72 30.16
C ARG A 150 1.22 13.68 30.30
N ARG A 151 1.46 14.99 30.33
CA ARG A 151 0.41 16.02 30.42
C ARG A 151 -0.18 16.39 29.07
N ILE A 152 0.37 15.88 27.96
CA ILE A 152 -0.14 16.14 26.61
C ILE A 152 -1.50 15.40 26.48
N PRO A 153 -2.61 16.13 26.26
CA PRO A 153 -3.91 15.49 26.11
C PRO A 153 -3.96 14.73 24.79
N VAL A 154 -4.34 13.45 24.85
CA VAL A 154 -4.64 12.66 23.65
C VAL A 154 -6.11 12.83 23.32
N ARG A 155 -6.40 13.31 22.12
CA ARG A 155 -7.76 13.47 21.63
C ARG A 155 -8.07 12.39 20.61
N HIS A 156 -9.21 11.74 20.75
CA HIS A 156 -9.76 10.86 19.72
C HIS A 156 -10.24 11.72 18.56
N THR A 157 -9.44 11.78 17.51
CA THR A 157 -9.78 12.55 16.32
C THR A 157 -9.73 11.59 15.13
N ALA A 158 -10.89 11.34 14.54
CA ALA A 158 -11.00 10.56 13.33
C ALA A 158 -10.51 11.39 12.14
N VAL A 159 -9.38 10.98 11.55
CA VAL A 159 -8.83 11.60 10.35
C VAL A 159 -9.34 10.86 9.13
N THR A 160 -9.95 11.57 8.20
CA THR A 160 -10.41 10.99 6.93
C THR A 160 -9.19 10.76 6.03
N VAL A 161 -8.88 9.50 5.77
CA VAL A 161 -7.76 9.09 4.90
C VAL A 161 -8.23 8.96 3.44
N LEU A 162 -9.44 8.44 3.24
CA LEU A 162 -10.06 8.32 1.92
C LEU A 162 -11.49 8.84 1.97
N THR A 163 -11.86 9.65 0.98
CA THR A 163 -13.27 10.00 0.77
C THR A 163 -14.06 8.77 0.33
N ALA A 164 -15.39 8.80 0.51
CA ALA A 164 -16.27 7.71 0.09
C ALA A 164 -16.04 7.31 -1.38
N HIS A 165 -15.98 8.29 -2.27
CA HIS A 165 -15.75 8.05 -3.70
C HIS A 165 -14.37 7.44 -4.02
N GLN A 166 -13.32 7.85 -3.34
CA GLN A 166 -11.98 7.25 -3.48
C GLN A 166 -11.97 5.81 -2.97
N ALA A 167 -12.59 5.57 -1.81
CA ALA A 167 -12.69 4.25 -1.21
C ALA A 167 -13.46 3.28 -2.13
N ASP A 168 -14.57 3.71 -2.75
CA ASP A 168 -15.37 2.87 -3.63
C ASP A 168 -14.62 2.52 -4.93
N ARG A 169 -13.91 3.47 -5.53
CA ARG A 169 -13.04 3.20 -6.70
C ARG A 169 -11.91 2.22 -6.37
N LEU A 170 -11.26 2.39 -5.23
CA LEU A 170 -10.20 1.47 -4.80
C LEU A 170 -10.75 0.09 -4.49
N ARG A 171 -11.94 -0.01 -3.91
CA ARG A 171 -12.63 -1.27 -3.61
C ARG A 171 -12.97 -2.02 -4.90
N GLU A 172 -13.49 -1.32 -5.91
CA GLU A 172 -13.76 -1.91 -7.22
C GLU A 172 -12.47 -2.46 -7.85
N GLY A 173 -11.40 -1.65 -7.87
CA GLY A 173 -10.08 -2.09 -8.34
C GLY A 173 -9.52 -3.29 -7.56
N TYR A 174 -9.66 -3.27 -6.23
CA TYR A 174 -9.22 -4.36 -5.36
C TYR A 174 -9.98 -5.66 -5.66
N ARG A 175 -11.31 -5.59 -5.86
CA ARG A 175 -12.15 -6.75 -6.20
C ARG A 175 -11.78 -7.34 -7.56
N VAL A 176 -11.57 -6.49 -8.58
CA VAL A 176 -11.10 -6.94 -9.90
C VAL A 176 -9.76 -7.63 -9.78
N LEU A 177 -8.85 -7.07 -8.99
CA LEU A 177 -7.51 -7.62 -8.79
C LEU A 177 -7.55 -8.95 -8.03
N ASP A 178 -8.40 -9.08 -7.02
CA ASP A 178 -8.59 -10.30 -6.22
C ASP A 178 -9.08 -11.45 -7.11
N VAL A 179 -10.13 -11.20 -7.91
CA VAL A 179 -10.63 -12.16 -8.89
C VAL A 179 -9.55 -12.53 -9.92
N ALA A 180 -8.84 -11.53 -10.45
CA ALA A 180 -7.79 -11.72 -11.43
C ALA A 180 -6.60 -12.52 -10.87
N ALA A 181 -6.20 -12.28 -9.63
CA ALA A 181 -5.09 -12.98 -8.97
C ALA A 181 -5.34 -14.48 -8.83
N PHE A 182 -6.60 -14.91 -8.73
CA PHE A 182 -6.96 -16.32 -8.68
C PHE A 182 -7.19 -16.91 -10.10
N TRP A 183 -7.97 -16.23 -10.94
CA TRP A 183 -8.40 -16.79 -12.22
C TRP A 183 -7.35 -16.74 -13.33
N LEU A 184 -6.48 -15.69 -13.34
CA LEU A 184 -5.46 -15.58 -14.38
C LEU A 184 -4.40 -16.70 -14.32
N PRO A 185 -3.84 -17.06 -13.16
CA PRO A 185 -2.92 -18.21 -13.07
C PRO A 185 -3.60 -19.52 -13.46
N LEU A 186 -4.83 -19.74 -13.00
CA LEU A 186 -5.60 -20.93 -13.34
C LEU A 186 -5.83 -21.03 -14.85
N ALA A 187 -6.30 -19.96 -15.48
CA ALA A 187 -6.51 -19.91 -16.92
C ALA A 187 -5.20 -20.11 -17.69
N ALA A 188 -4.10 -19.50 -17.26
CA ALA A 188 -2.79 -19.68 -17.89
C ALA A 188 -2.34 -21.14 -17.84
N VAL A 189 -2.50 -21.83 -16.71
CA VAL A 189 -2.17 -23.25 -16.57
C VAL A 189 -3.09 -24.13 -17.46
N VAL A 190 -4.39 -23.87 -17.46
CA VAL A 190 -5.35 -24.62 -18.28
C VAL A 190 -5.02 -24.46 -19.76
N PHE A 191 -4.76 -23.26 -20.23
CA PHE A 191 -4.41 -23.02 -21.64
C PHE A 191 -3.06 -23.62 -22.00
N ALA A 192 -2.07 -23.58 -21.09
CA ALA A 192 -0.77 -24.22 -21.31
C ALA A 192 -0.95 -25.74 -21.48
N VAL A 193 -1.67 -26.39 -20.56
CA VAL A 193 -1.92 -27.85 -20.61
C VAL A 193 -2.71 -28.22 -21.86
N ALA A 194 -3.80 -27.51 -22.17
CA ALA A 194 -4.61 -27.74 -23.36
C ALA A 194 -3.80 -27.52 -24.64
N GLY A 195 -3.01 -26.45 -24.71
CA GLY A 195 -2.16 -26.16 -25.84
C GLY A 195 -1.13 -27.26 -26.13
N ILE A 196 -0.49 -27.78 -25.08
CA ILE A 196 0.46 -28.91 -25.16
C ILE A 196 -0.25 -30.22 -25.53
N ALA A 197 -1.43 -30.48 -24.98
CA ALA A 197 -2.20 -31.71 -25.25
C ALA A 197 -2.69 -31.78 -26.71
N VAL A 198 -3.08 -30.63 -27.27
CA VAL A 198 -3.57 -30.53 -28.67
C VAL A 198 -2.40 -30.43 -29.67
N ALA A 199 -1.19 -30.09 -29.21
CA ALA A 199 -0.03 -29.92 -30.08
C ALA A 199 0.35 -31.21 -30.83
N ALA A 200 0.52 -31.13 -32.14
CA ALA A 200 1.00 -32.22 -32.98
C ALA A 200 2.47 -32.58 -32.71
N ARG A 201 3.26 -31.61 -32.20
CA ARG A 201 4.68 -31.75 -31.83
C ARG A 201 4.91 -31.20 -30.42
N ARG A 202 4.62 -31.99 -29.40
CA ARG A 202 4.65 -31.61 -27.97
C ARG A 202 5.96 -30.93 -27.54
N ARG A 203 7.12 -31.40 -27.99
CA ARG A 203 8.42 -30.79 -27.65
C ARG A 203 8.53 -29.33 -28.11
N ARG A 204 8.06 -29.00 -29.31
CA ARG A 204 8.07 -27.60 -29.83
C ARG A 204 7.05 -26.72 -29.09
N ALA A 205 5.93 -27.26 -28.68
CA ALA A 205 4.91 -26.56 -27.91
C ALA A 205 5.42 -26.18 -26.52
N VAL A 206 6.14 -27.09 -25.86
CA VAL A 206 6.72 -26.83 -24.54
C VAL A 206 7.83 -25.75 -24.61
N THR A 207 8.71 -25.81 -25.62
CA THR A 207 9.74 -24.78 -25.80
C THR A 207 9.14 -23.41 -26.13
N ALA A 208 8.09 -23.35 -26.97
CA ALA A 208 7.40 -22.10 -27.30
C ALA A 208 6.68 -21.50 -26.08
N ALA A 209 6.02 -22.32 -25.27
CA ALA A 209 5.40 -21.86 -24.01
C ALA A 209 6.45 -21.30 -23.04
N GLY A 210 7.58 -22.01 -22.84
CA GLY A 210 8.68 -21.55 -22.00
C GLY A 210 9.28 -20.21 -22.45
N ILE A 211 9.54 -20.07 -23.75
CA ILE A 211 10.07 -18.82 -24.33
C ILE A 211 9.03 -17.68 -24.17
N GLY A 212 7.77 -17.94 -24.44
CA GLY A 212 6.69 -16.94 -24.29
C GLY A 212 6.57 -16.43 -22.85
N THR A 213 6.65 -17.34 -21.87
CA THR A 213 6.60 -16.97 -20.44
C THR A 213 7.85 -16.19 -20.02
N ALA A 214 9.04 -16.61 -20.49
CA ALA A 214 10.29 -15.90 -20.20
C ALA A 214 10.32 -14.49 -20.80
N LEU A 215 9.88 -14.33 -22.05
CA LEU A 215 9.77 -13.00 -22.70
C LEU A 215 8.75 -12.11 -21.99
N GLY A 216 7.58 -12.65 -21.62
CA GLY A 216 6.58 -11.94 -20.85
C GLY A 216 7.11 -11.48 -19.48
N GLY A 217 7.84 -12.33 -18.77
CA GLY A 217 8.50 -12.00 -17.50
C GLY A 217 9.60 -10.95 -17.67
N ALA A 218 10.40 -11.03 -18.73
CA ALA A 218 11.44 -10.05 -19.03
C ALA A 218 10.87 -8.66 -19.37
N LEU A 219 9.80 -8.60 -20.18
CA LEU A 219 9.10 -7.35 -20.46
C LEU A 219 8.52 -6.72 -19.21
N LEU A 220 8.00 -7.54 -18.31
CA LEU A 220 7.46 -7.09 -17.04
C LEU A 220 8.55 -6.53 -16.12
N ALA A 221 9.71 -7.18 -16.05
CA ALA A 221 10.87 -6.71 -15.29
C ALA A 221 11.47 -5.40 -15.83
N LEU A 222 11.26 -5.09 -17.11
CA LEU A 222 11.68 -3.83 -17.72
C LEU A 222 10.65 -2.70 -17.51
N ALA A 223 9.39 -3.04 -17.21
CA ALA A 223 8.30 -2.07 -16.99
C ALA A 223 8.13 -1.65 -15.52
N VAL A 224 8.77 -2.35 -14.60
CA VAL A 224 8.80 -2.10 -13.15
C VAL A 224 10.13 -1.49 -12.74
#